data_ddec0f7ba8c4ce147507e900d5943745
#
_entry.id   ddec0f7ba8c4ce147507e900d5943745
#
_cell.length_a   1.000
_cell.length_b   1.000
_cell.length_c   1.000
_cell.angle_alpha   90.00
_cell.angle_beta   90.00
_cell.angle_gamma   90.00
#
_symmetry.space_group_name_H-M   'P 1'
#
loop_
_entity.id
_entity.type
_entity.pdbx_description
1 polymer ?
#
loop_
_entity_poly.entity_id
_entity_poly.type
_entity_poly.pdbx_seq_one_letter_code
_entity_poly.pdbx_strand_id
1 'polypeptide(L)'
;MQTFKYIFIAIALLCNGMATVAAKTDGDNAQDEAQSARNGRPTLKTNAMMIGVGATNLLDTYLSPEKYRGLDVRFLSHTRREKDSTAWINQFQHEGNVAYADNRSGNGGEMAGAYTFRYSLLRKWKVNLWSHPLQLIAGGTAAGNIGFIYNTRNGNNPANARFSLHIEPTVGFDYPIGRPSGKRGIAFRPGDAVRYPVVLHYEASAPLFGLMFSPNYGQSYYEIFNRGNYDHNCVPTTVGSTPSLRQMLTIDFRLARTTWRIGYLGTFEQSQVNNLKTHIYTHSLMIGIVKRFRTVKQ
;
A
#
# COMPACT_ATOMS: atom_id res chain seq x y z
N MET A 1 -22.91 17.07 18.27
CA MET A 1 -21.66 17.87 18.23
C MET A 1 -20.52 17.29 19.09
N GLN A 2 -20.79 16.65 20.23
CA GLN A 2 -19.74 16.02 21.06
C GLN A 2 -19.13 14.76 20.43
N THR A 3 -19.93 13.93 19.77
CA THR A 3 -19.47 12.67 19.15
C THR A 3 -18.54 12.86 17.97
N PHE A 4 -18.69 13.94 17.20
CA PHE A 4 -17.77 14.31 16.13
C PHE A 4 -16.37 14.62 16.65
N LYS A 5 -16.28 15.21 17.86
CA LYS A 5 -14.99 15.46 18.54
C LYS A 5 -14.27 14.16 18.90
N TYR A 6 -14.98 13.12 19.31
CA TYR A 6 -14.36 11.84 19.69
C TYR A 6 -13.84 11.05 18.48
N ILE A 7 -14.53 11.11 17.34
CA ILE A 7 -14.05 10.48 16.09
C ILE A 7 -12.84 11.23 15.54
N PHE A 8 -12.87 12.57 15.53
CA PHE A 8 -11.70 13.36 15.15
C PHE A 8 -10.54 13.14 16.13
N ILE A 9 -10.80 13.01 17.41
CA ILE A 9 -9.80 12.69 18.44
C ILE A 9 -9.28 11.26 18.23
N ALA A 10 -10.12 10.29 17.93
CA ALA A 10 -9.71 8.92 17.64
C ALA A 10 -8.90 8.82 16.33
N ILE A 11 -9.28 9.54 15.28
CA ILE A 11 -8.51 9.65 14.04
C ILE A 11 -7.19 10.39 14.28
N ALA A 12 -7.21 11.49 15.05
CA ALA A 12 -6.01 12.24 15.41
C ALA A 12 -5.09 11.43 16.34
N LEU A 13 -5.63 10.64 17.25
CA LEU A 13 -4.86 9.72 18.10
C LEU A 13 -4.28 8.55 17.29
N LEU A 14 -5.03 8.01 16.32
CA LEU A 14 -4.52 7.02 15.38
C LEU A 14 -3.44 7.61 14.47
N CYS A 15 -3.64 8.83 13.93
CA CYS A 15 -2.63 9.52 13.14
C CYS A 15 -1.40 9.89 13.97
N ASN A 16 -1.57 10.35 15.21
CA ASN A 16 -0.46 10.61 16.13
C ASN A 16 0.22 9.32 16.60
N GLY A 17 -0.54 8.25 16.84
CA GLY A 17 0.00 6.93 17.15
C GLY A 17 0.82 6.36 15.97
N MET A 18 0.33 6.51 14.74
CA MET A 18 1.08 6.13 13.53
C MET A 18 2.30 7.01 13.31
N ALA A 19 2.20 8.32 13.55
CA ALA A 19 3.36 9.23 13.48
C ALA A 19 4.40 8.94 14.55
N THR A 20 3.98 8.60 15.78
CA THR A 20 4.90 8.23 16.89
C THR A 20 5.53 6.86 16.65
N VAL A 21 4.80 5.89 16.08
CA VAL A 21 5.37 4.61 15.68
C VAL A 21 6.36 4.81 14.53
N ALA A 22 6.04 5.65 13.55
CA ALA A 22 6.96 5.98 12.46
C ALA A 22 8.20 6.73 12.98
N ALA A 23 8.04 7.69 13.88
CA ALA A 23 9.14 8.44 14.49
C ALA A 23 10.00 7.56 15.40
N LYS A 24 9.38 6.67 16.19
CA LYS A 24 10.09 5.71 17.04
C LYS A 24 10.84 4.67 16.21
N THR A 25 10.22 4.22 15.11
CA THR A 25 10.89 3.30 14.17
C THR A 25 12.06 3.98 13.45
N ASP A 26 11.98 5.28 13.18
CA ASP A 26 13.10 6.04 12.61
C ASP A 26 14.23 6.26 13.62
N GLY A 27 13.91 6.46 14.89
CA GLY A 27 14.90 6.54 15.99
C GLY A 27 15.59 5.20 16.23
N ASP A 28 14.84 4.12 16.34
CA ASP A 28 15.36 2.76 16.51
C ASP A 28 16.19 2.31 15.30
N ASN A 29 15.78 2.72 14.09
CA ASN A 29 16.53 2.45 12.89
C ASN A 29 17.82 3.27 12.78
N ALA A 30 17.86 4.50 13.30
CA ALA A 30 19.09 5.29 13.35
C ALA A 30 20.09 4.70 14.36
N GLN A 31 19.61 4.19 15.50
CA GLN A 31 20.44 3.46 16.46
C GLN A 31 20.92 2.12 15.92
N ASP A 32 20.06 1.39 15.22
CA ASP A 32 20.38 0.16 14.52
C ASP A 32 21.36 0.39 13.34
N GLU A 33 21.21 1.49 12.60
CA GLU A 33 22.17 1.92 11.59
C GLU A 33 23.52 2.28 12.23
N ALA A 34 23.51 2.96 13.36
CA ALA A 34 24.71 3.25 14.15
C ALA A 34 25.38 2.00 14.70
N GLN A 35 24.60 1.00 15.11
CA GLN A 35 25.11 -0.26 15.65
C GLN A 35 25.54 -1.25 14.56
N SER A 36 24.80 -1.30 13.43
CA SER A 36 25.22 -2.02 12.23
C SER A 36 26.50 -1.46 11.65
N ALA A 37 26.61 -0.18 11.76
CA ALA A 37 27.78 0.57 11.41
C ALA A 37 28.96 0.22 12.33
N ARG A 38 28.81 0.07 13.63
CA ARG A 38 29.86 -0.39 14.56
C ARG A 38 30.35 -1.80 14.26
N ASN A 39 29.47 -2.65 13.66
CA ASN A 39 29.78 -4.05 13.33
C ASN A 39 30.25 -4.25 11.88
N GLY A 40 30.47 -3.20 11.11
CA GLY A 40 30.93 -3.27 9.70
C GLY A 40 29.95 -3.95 8.73
N ARG A 41 28.68 -4.20 9.12
CA ARG A 41 27.69 -4.92 8.30
C ARG A 41 26.85 -3.97 7.43
N PRO A 42 26.77 -4.20 6.13
CA PRO A 42 26.10 -3.28 5.23
C PRO A 42 24.57 -3.29 5.39
N THR A 43 23.98 -2.10 5.39
CA THR A 43 22.54 -1.86 5.33
C THR A 43 22.19 -1.23 3.99
N LEU A 44 21.17 -1.73 3.32
CA LEU A 44 20.64 -1.16 2.07
C LEU A 44 19.26 -0.53 2.36
N LYS A 45 19.18 0.79 2.19
CA LYS A 45 17.92 1.53 2.22
C LYS A 45 17.53 1.92 0.80
N THR A 46 16.38 1.50 0.37
CA THR A 46 15.82 1.81 -0.95
C THR A 46 14.58 2.69 -0.76
N ASN A 47 14.59 3.89 -1.33
CA ASN A 47 13.45 4.80 -1.37
C ASN A 47 13.01 4.98 -2.81
N ALA A 48 11.79 4.62 -3.13
CA ALA A 48 11.17 4.84 -4.43
C ALA A 48 10.00 5.82 -4.29
N MET A 49 9.90 6.76 -5.21
CA MET A 49 8.74 7.65 -5.35
C MET A 49 8.20 7.49 -6.76
N MET A 50 6.93 7.15 -6.88
CA MET A 50 6.29 6.80 -8.14
C MET A 50 4.97 7.54 -8.29
N ILE A 51 4.65 7.89 -9.51
CA ILE A 51 3.33 8.36 -9.93
C ILE A 51 2.80 7.43 -11.02
N GLY A 52 1.51 7.33 -11.14
CA GLY A 52 0.91 6.46 -12.15
C GLY A 52 -0.50 6.87 -12.53
N VAL A 53 -0.91 6.30 -13.62
CA VAL A 53 -2.27 6.41 -14.13
C VAL A 53 -2.82 5.01 -14.42
N GLY A 54 -4.11 4.85 -14.26
CA GLY A 54 -4.73 3.55 -14.41
C GLY A 54 -6.20 3.60 -14.74
N ALA A 55 -6.74 2.43 -15.00
CA ALA A 55 -8.18 2.23 -15.15
C ALA A 55 -8.78 1.79 -13.81
N THR A 56 -9.94 2.30 -13.48
CA THR A 56 -10.69 1.92 -12.29
C THR A 56 -12.09 1.44 -12.61
N ASN A 57 -12.61 0.55 -11.76
CA ASN A 57 -13.99 0.08 -11.77
C ASN A 57 -14.53 0.16 -10.35
N LEU A 58 -15.57 0.95 -10.15
CA LEU A 58 -16.18 1.24 -8.87
C LEU A 58 -17.58 0.65 -8.79
N LEU A 59 -17.94 0.11 -7.65
CA LEU A 59 -19.31 -0.21 -7.24
C LEU A 59 -19.43 0.06 -5.75
N ASP A 60 -20.38 0.85 -5.37
CA ASP A 60 -20.76 1.03 -3.97
C ASP A 60 -22.28 1.06 -3.84
N THR A 61 -22.85 -0.06 -3.40
CA THR A 61 -24.32 -0.21 -3.31
C THR A 61 -24.97 0.68 -2.25
N TYR A 62 -24.19 1.33 -1.38
CA TYR A 62 -24.68 2.40 -0.52
C TYR A 62 -25.05 3.65 -1.31
N LEU A 63 -24.27 3.96 -2.36
CA LEU A 63 -24.45 5.14 -3.19
C LEU A 63 -25.29 4.86 -4.43
N SER A 64 -25.02 3.74 -5.12
CA SER A 64 -25.67 3.37 -6.35
C SER A 64 -25.51 1.86 -6.63
N PRO A 65 -26.51 1.18 -7.18
CA PRO A 65 -26.37 -0.20 -7.64
C PRO A 65 -25.60 -0.33 -8.96
N GLU A 66 -25.26 0.79 -9.60
CA GLU A 66 -24.58 0.81 -10.89
C GLU A 66 -23.06 0.66 -10.75
N LYS A 67 -22.42 0.17 -11.81
CA LYS A 67 -20.95 0.11 -11.91
C LYS A 67 -20.44 1.31 -12.69
N TYR A 68 -19.40 1.92 -12.17
CA TYR A 68 -18.73 3.08 -12.75
C TYR A 68 -17.34 2.65 -13.25
N ARG A 69 -16.93 3.16 -14.41
CA ARG A 69 -15.63 2.88 -15.03
C ARG A 69 -14.94 4.17 -15.41
N GLY A 70 -13.64 4.27 -15.12
CA GLY A 70 -12.93 5.50 -15.38
C GLY A 70 -11.43 5.41 -15.15
N LEU A 71 -10.86 6.55 -14.81
CA LEU A 71 -9.43 6.74 -14.63
C LEU A 71 -9.07 6.89 -13.15
N ASP A 72 -7.88 6.42 -12.81
CA ASP A 72 -7.25 6.56 -11.50
C ASP A 72 -5.88 7.21 -11.67
N VAL A 73 -5.58 8.21 -10.84
CA VAL A 73 -4.24 8.79 -10.71
C VAL A 73 -3.72 8.43 -9.34
N ARG A 74 -2.49 7.93 -9.29
CA ARG A 74 -1.93 7.33 -8.09
C ARG A 74 -0.52 7.83 -7.79
N PHE A 75 -0.24 7.99 -6.51
CA PHE A 75 1.08 8.23 -5.96
C PHE A 75 1.47 7.08 -5.04
N LEU A 76 2.72 6.65 -5.10
CA LEU A 76 3.30 5.65 -4.22
C LEU A 76 4.69 6.08 -3.76
N SER A 77 4.87 6.16 -2.44
CA SER A 77 6.18 6.24 -1.79
C SER A 77 6.48 4.90 -1.14
N HIS A 78 7.59 4.29 -1.51
CA HIS A 78 8.01 2.97 -1.04
C HIS A 78 9.41 3.03 -0.45
N THR A 79 9.51 2.83 0.85
CA THR A 79 10.77 2.75 1.60
C THR A 79 10.99 1.32 2.06
N ARG A 80 12.14 0.73 1.71
CA ARG A 80 12.54 -0.62 2.11
C ARG A 80 13.93 -0.58 2.74
N ARG A 81 14.08 -1.25 3.88
CA ARG A 81 15.33 -1.35 4.63
C ARG A 81 15.72 -2.81 4.82
N GLU A 82 16.90 -3.16 4.34
CA GLU A 82 17.48 -4.49 4.43
C GLU A 82 18.85 -4.42 5.09
N LYS A 83 19.04 -5.24 6.12
CA LYS A 83 20.35 -5.47 6.72
C LYS A 83 20.92 -6.79 6.23
N ASP A 84 22.22 -6.86 5.96
CA ASP A 84 22.86 -8.13 5.61
C ASP A 84 22.93 -9.08 6.81
N SER A 85 22.96 -8.53 8.01
CA SER A 85 23.04 -9.28 9.26
C SER A 85 21.75 -10.00 9.66
N THR A 86 20.62 -9.63 9.09
CA THR A 86 19.30 -10.17 9.47
C THR A 86 18.58 -10.77 8.27
N ALA A 87 17.71 -11.73 8.56
CA ALA A 87 16.80 -12.28 7.57
C ALA A 87 15.54 -11.42 7.36
N TRP A 88 15.45 -10.25 8.02
CA TRP A 88 14.25 -9.41 8.01
C TRP A 88 14.41 -8.17 7.16
N ILE A 89 13.31 -7.77 6.54
CA ILE A 89 13.12 -6.55 5.75
C ILE A 89 12.01 -5.76 6.42
N ASN A 90 12.27 -4.48 6.70
CA ASN A 90 11.25 -3.53 7.10
C ASN A 90 10.85 -2.70 5.90
N GLN A 91 9.55 -2.56 5.67
CA GLN A 91 9.03 -1.85 4.51
C GLN A 91 7.89 -0.92 4.91
N PHE A 92 7.91 0.29 4.38
CA PHE A 92 6.86 1.30 4.53
C PHE A 92 6.37 1.72 3.16
N GLN A 93 5.06 1.76 2.99
CA GLN A 93 4.46 2.26 1.77
C GLN A 93 3.39 3.29 2.13
N HIS A 94 3.40 4.41 1.42
CA HIS A 94 2.38 5.45 1.44
C HIS A 94 1.80 5.53 0.05
N GLU A 95 0.52 5.30 -0.07
CA GLU A 95 -0.20 5.25 -1.32
C GLU A 95 -1.37 6.22 -1.25
N GLY A 96 -1.49 7.09 -2.24
CA GLY A 96 -2.62 8.00 -2.39
C GLY A 96 -3.17 7.90 -3.80
N ASN A 97 -4.49 7.95 -3.95
CA ASN A 97 -5.12 7.95 -5.25
C ASN A 97 -6.35 8.86 -5.30
N VAL A 98 -6.66 9.32 -6.51
CA VAL A 98 -7.91 9.95 -6.87
C VAL A 98 -8.38 9.35 -8.17
N ALA A 99 -9.66 8.96 -8.22
CA ALA A 99 -10.28 8.36 -9.38
C ALA A 99 -11.57 9.10 -9.75
N TYR A 100 -11.87 9.13 -11.03
CA TYR A 100 -13.15 9.58 -11.57
C TYR A 100 -13.66 8.54 -12.56
N ALA A 101 -14.91 8.15 -12.42
CA ALA A 101 -15.52 7.08 -13.18
C ALA A 101 -16.98 7.43 -13.54
N ASP A 102 -17.38 7.10 -14.75
CA ASP A 102 -18.74 7.30 -15.26
C ASP A 102 -19.52 6.00 -15.28
N ASN A 103 -20.83 6.09 -15.12
CA ASN A 103 -21.72 4.96 -15.32
C ASN A 103 -21.88 4.64 -16.83
N ARG A 104 -22.53 3.54 -17.14
CA ARG A 104 -22.70 3.06 -18.52
C ARG A 104 -23.43 4.07 -19.43
N SER A 105 -24.36 4.84 -18.89
CA SER A 105 -25.15 5.82 -19.64
C SER A 105 -24.43 7.16 -19.85
N GLY A 106 -23.33 7.40 -19.12
CA GLY A 106 -22.57 8.65 -19.18
C GLY A 106 -23.22 9.85 -18.49
N ASN A 107 -24.37 9.62 -17.81
CA ASN A 107 -25.10 10.72 -17.17
C ASN A 107 -24.87 10.80 -15.65
N GLY A 108 -24.00 9.99 -15.05
CA GLY A 108 -23.66 10.01 -13.64
C GLY A 108 -22.23 9.59 -13.44
N GLY A 109 -21.54 10.28 -12.53
CA GLY A 109 -20.17 10.00 -12.21
C GLY A 109 -19.95 9.68 -10.73
N GLU A 110 -18.90 8.93 -10.43
CA GLU A 110 -18.37 8.71 -9.10
C GLU A 110 -16.92 9.19 -9.03
N MET A 111 -16.62 9.91 -7.96
CA MET A 111 -15.26 10.29 -7.59
C MET A 111 -14.86 9.49 -6.36
N ALA A 112 -13.70 8.85 -6.41
CA ALA A 112 -13.14 8.16 -5.26
C ALA A 112 -11.76 8.72 -4.94
N GLY A 113 -11.44 8.78 -3.65
CA GLY A 113 -10.11 9.13 -3.18
C GLY A 113 -9.76 8.31 -1.96
N ALA A 114 -8.50 7.89 -1.86
CA ALA A 114 -8.04 7.15 -0.70
C ALA A 114 -6.56 7.42 -0.41
N TYR A 115 -6.22 7.29 0.86
CA TYR A 115 -4.85 7.18 1.34
C TYR A 115 -4.68 5.87 2.09
N THR A 116 -3.64 5.12 1.74
CA THR A 116 -3.29 3.86 2.38
C THR A 116 -1.87 3.92 2.92
N PHE A 117 -1.72 3.60 4.19
CA PHE A 117 -0.44 3.35 4.82
C PHE A 117 -0.25 1.85 5.03
N ARG A 118 0.96 1.34 4.74
CA ARG A 118 1.31 -0.06 4.88
C ARG A 118 2.67 -0.19 5.55
N TYR A 119 2.71 -0.99 6.60
CA TYR A 119 3.94 -1.41 7.25
C TYR A 119 4.11 -2.91 7.12
N SER A 120 5.21 -3.35 6.53
CA SER A 120 5.49 -4.77 6.30
C SER A 120 6.75 -5.21 7.04
N LEU A 121 6.64 -6.35 7.71
CA LEU A 121 7.77 -7.08 8.28
C LEU A 121 7.89 -8.40 7.50
N LEU A 122 8.91 -8.50 6.66
CA LEU A 122 9.08 -9.59 5.72
C LEU A 122 10.38 -10.34 6.04
N ARG A 123 10.32 -11.65 6.00
CA ARG A 123 11.50 -12.51 6.04
C ARG A 123 11.99 -12.75 4.62
N LYS A 124 13.32 -12.75 4.44
CA LYS A 124 13.99 -13.00 3.16
C LYS A 124 14.75 -14.31 3.18
N TRP A 125 14.69 -15.02 2.07
CA TRP A 125 15.49 -16.22 1.81
C TRP A 125 16.30 -16.02 0.54
N LYS A 126 17.60 -16.24 0.66
CA LYS A 126 18.54 -16.18 -0.47
C LYS A 126 18.55 -17.56 -1.12
N VAL A 127 18.06 -17.66 -2.36
CA VAL A 127 17.98 -18.88 -3.14
C VAL A 127 18.77 -18.67 -4.45
N ASN A 128 19.28 -19.71 -5.05
CA ASN A 128 19.83 -19.68 -6.40
C ASN A 128 18.90 -20.48 -7.32
N LEU A 129 18.42 -19.85 -8.36
CA LEU A 129 17.61 -20.47 -9.40
C LEU A 129 18.44 -20.53 -10.68
N TRP A 130 18.80 -21.74 -11.13
CA TRP A 130 19.66 -21.97 -12.30
C TRP A 130 20.92 -21.08 -12.32
N SER A 131 21.66 -21.07 -11.20
CA SER A 131 22.87 -20.25 -11.00
C SER A 131 22.66 -18.74 -10.93
N HIS A 132 21.41 -18.24 -10.99
CA HIS A 132 21.09 -16.85 -10.76
C HIS A 132 20.57 -16.62 -9.33
N PRO A 133 21.00 -15.56 -8.65
CA PRO A 133 20.52 -15.28 -7.31
C PRO A 133 19.04 -14.84 -7.37
N LEU A 134 18.23 -15.44 -6.50
CA LEU A 134 16.83 -15.10 -6.26
C LEU A 134 16.68 -14.76 -4.78
N GLN A 135 15.88 -13.77 -4.43
CA GLN A 135 15.49 -13.49 -3.06
C GLN A 135 13.98 -13.67 -2.93
N LEU A 136 13.57 -14.68 -2.21
CA LEU A 136 12.17 -14.86 -1.84
C LEU A 136 11.88 -14.04 -0.58
N ILE A 137 10.70 -13.48 -0.50
CA ILE A 137 10.21 -12.72 0.65
C ILE A 137 8.82 -13.19 1.05
N ALA A 138 8.59 -13.32 2.35
CA ALA A 138 7.25 -13.57 2.88
C ALA A 138 7.15 -13.02 4.31
N GLY A 139 5.95 -12.62 4.70
CA GLY A 139 5.69 -12.11 6.04
C GLY A 139 4.31 -11.50 6.19
N GLY A 140 4.20 -10.50 7.06
CA GLY A 140 2.96 -9.82 7.35
C GLY A 140 3.03 -8.32 7.06
N THR A 141 1.91 -7.76 6.64
CA THR A 141 1.70 -6.33 6.46
C THR A 141 0.52 -5.87 7.30
N ALA A 142 0.70 -4.79 8.05
CA ALA A 142 -0.39 -4.04 8.63
C ALA A 142 -0.73 -2.89 7.67
N ALA A 143 -1.99 -2.85 7.22
CA ALA A 143 -2.47 -1.86 6.28
C ALA A 143 -3.62 -1.05 6.88
N GLY A 144 -3.54 0.27 6.79
CA GLY A 144 -4.62 1.19 7.16
C GLY A 144 -5.03 2.03 5.96
N ASN A 145 -6.32 2.08 5.69
CA ASN A 145 -6.90 2.84 4.58
C ASN A 145 -7.91 3.84 5.11
N ILE A 146 -7.88 5.06 4.58
CA ILE A 146 -8.90 6.09 4.75
C ILE A 146 -9.23 6.67 3.38
N GLY A 147 -10.51 6.80 3.07
CA GLY A 147 -10.94 7.31 1.78
C GLY A 147 -12.42 7.65 1.74
N PHE A 148 -12.88 7.96 0.55
CA PHE A 148 -14.28 8.27 0.27
C PHE A 148 -14.67 7.87 -1.15
N ILE A 149 -15.95 7.68 -1.37
CA ILE A 149 -16.58 7.66 -2.69
C ILE A 149 -17.70 8.70 -2.66
N TYR A 150 -17.79 9.50 -3.72
CA TYR A 150 -18.80 10.53 -3.90
C TYR A 150 -19.54 10.28 -5.22
N ASN A 151 -20.86 10.18 -5.16
CA ASN A 151 -21.73 10.00 -6.33
C ASN A 151 -22.39 11.32 -6.70
N THR A 152 -22.23 11.77 -7.93
CA THR A 152 -22.72 13.08 -8.40
C THR A 152 -24.24 13.15 -8.58
N ARG A 153 -24.94 12.01 -8.57
CA ARG A 153 -26.41 11.94 -8.79
C ARG A 153 -27.21 11.62 -7.54
N ASN A 154 -26.57 11.08 -6.51
CA ASN A 154 -27.27 10.76 -5.27
C ASN A 154 -27.41 12.03 -4.41
N GLY A 155 -28.59 12.64 -4.46
CA GLY A 155 -28.85 13.89 -3.73
C GLY A 155 -29.08 13.70 -2.23
N ASN A 156 -29.40 12.48 -1.78
CA ASN A 156 -29.74 12.23 -0.38
C ASN A 156 -28.52 11.80 0.45
N ASN A 157 -27.75 10.84 -0.04
CA ASN A 157 -26.50 10.37 0.56
C ASN A 157 -25.40 10.33 -0.52
N PRO A 158 -24.81 11.48 -0.89
CA PRO A 158 -23.90 11.52 -2.03
C PRO A 158 -22.52 10.93 -1.74
N ALA A 159 -22.15 10.74 -0.47
CA ALA A 159 -20.80 10.32 -0.09
C ALA A 159 -20.82 9.10 0.83
N ASN A 160 -19.85 8.22 0.63
CA ASN A 160 -19.53 7.12 1.52
C ASN A 160 -18.08 7.24 2.00
N ALA A 161 -17.89 7.34 3.33
CA ALA A 161 -16.57 7.32 3.94
C ALA A 161 -16.08 5.88 4.06
N ARG A 162 -14.79 5.68 3.80
CA ARG A 162 -14.14 4.38 3.87
C ARG A 162 -13.01 4.43 4.88
N PHE A 163 -13.04 3.51 5.80
CA PHE A 163 -11.97 3.30 6.76
C PHE A 163 -11.79 1.80 6.96
N SER A 164 -10.55 1.33 6.89
CA SER A 164 -10.24 -0.06 7.19
C SER A 164 -8.85 -0.23 7.76
N LEU A 165 -8.70 -1.24 8.60
CA LEU A 165 -7.42 -1.72 9.14
C LEU A 165 -7.35 -3.22 8.89
N HIS A 166 -6.27 -3.69 8.24
CA HIS A 166 -6.11 -5.10 7.90
C HIS A 166 -4.72 -5.61 8.26
N ILE A 167 -4.67 -6.88 8.61
CA ILE A 167 -3.44 -7.67 8.64
C ILE A 167 -3.45 -8.57 7.41
N GLU A 168 -2.38 -8.49 6.63
CA GLU A 168 -2.27 -9.12 5.33
C GLU A 168 -1.01 -9.99 5.27
N PRO A 169 -1.12 -11.31 5.06
CA PRO A 169 -0.01 -12.10 4.56
C PRO A 169 0.51 -11.50 3.25
N THR A 170 1.82 -11.41 3.15
CA THR A 170 2.51 -10.80 2.01
C THR A 170 3.60 -11.75 1.55
N VAL A 171 3.65 -12.00 0.25
CA VAL A 171 4.66 -12.82 -0.40
C VAL A 171 5.23 -12.10 -1.62
N GLY A 172 6.46 -12.43 -1.98
CA GLY A 172 7.06 -11.83 -3.15
C GLY A 172 8.45 -12.37 -3.45
N PHE A 173 9.09 -11.77 -4.44
CA PHE A 173 10.45 -12.09 -4.79
C PHE A 173 11.16 -10.91 -5.45
N ASP A 174 12.49 -10.92 -5.35
CA ASP A 174 13.38 -10.05 -6.10
C ASP A 174 14.28 -10.89 -6.99
N TYR A 175 14.38 -10.51 -8.25
CA TYR A 175 15.18 -11.23 -9.24
C TYR A 175 16.04 -10.24 -10.06
N PRO A 176 17.38 -10.37 -10.02
CA PRO A 176 18.24 -9.56 -10.84
C PRO A 176 18.33 -10.15 -12.25
N ILE A 177 18.13 -9.31 -13.26
CA ILE A 177 18.15 -9.69 -14.66
C ILE A 177 19.46 -9.20 -15.30
N GLY A 178 20.06 -10.05 -16.13
CA GLY A 178 21.27 -9.77 -16.88
C GLY A 178 22.54 -10.22 -16.17
N ARG A 179 23.67 -10.09 -16.88
CA ARG A 179 24.98 -10.46 -16.33
C ARG A 179 25.44 -9.43 -15.30
N PRO A 180 26.08 -9.89 -14.21
CA PRO A 180 26.62 -8.97 -13.22
C PRO A 180 27.62 -7.99 -13.86
N SER A 181 27.44 -6.72 -13.56
CA SER A 181 28.32 -5.63 -14.02
C SER A 181 29.04 -5.04 -12.80
N GLY A 182 30.35 -4.92 -12.83
CA GLY A 182 31.16 -4.55 -11.67
C GLY A 182 30.72 -3.25 -10.98
N LYS A 183 31.10 -2.05 -11.52
CA LYS A 183 30.78 -0.77 -10.85
C LYS A 183 29.48 -0.10 -11.31
N ARG A 184 28.95 -0.48 -12.47
CA ARG A 184 27.74 0.11 -13.05
C ARG A 184 26.55 -0.82 -12.86
N GLY A 185 25.44 -0.30 -12.31
CA GLY A 185 24.22 -1.10 -12.11
C GLY A 185 23.60 -0.89 -10.72
N ILE A 186 22.69 -1.79 -10.37
CA ILE A 186 21.87 -1.74 -9.18
C ILE A 186 22.39 -2.79 -8.18
N ALA A 187 22.65 -2.38 -6.94
CA ALA A 187 22.97 -3.32 -5.86
C ALA A 187 21.73 -4.17 -5.58
N PHE A 188 21.86 -5.48 -5.62
CA PHE A 188 20.77 -6.40 -5.41
C PHE A 188 20.55 -6.68 -3.93
N ARG A 189 21.63 -6.94 -3.19
CA ARG A 189 21.59 -7.23 -1.75
C ARG A 189 22.55 -6.30 -0.98
N PRO A 190 22.35 -6.09 0.32
CA PRO A 190 23.20 -5.20 1.12
C PRO A 190 24.69 -5.54 1.08
N GLY A 191 25.05 -6.81 1.14
CA GLY A 191 26.44 -7.31 1.15
C GLY A 191 27.10 -7.50 -0.22
N ASP A 192 26.32 -7.46 -1.31
CA ASP A 192 26.85 -7.80 -2.64
C ASP A 192 27.75 -6.69 -3.18
N ALA A 193 28.96 -7.06 -3.58
CA ALA A 193 29.85 -6.19 -4.37
C ALA A 193 29.37 -6.06 -5.82
N VAL A 194 28.62 -7.04 -6.28
CA VAL A 194 28.13 -7.18 -7.64
C VAL A 194 26.87 -6.35 -7.87
N ARG A 195 26.77 -5.72 -9.04
CA ARG A 195 25.61 -4.94 -9.45
C ARG A 195 24.99 -5.52 -10.70
N TYR A 196 23.68 -5.38 -10.85
CA TYR A 196 22.92 -5.89 -11.98
C TYR A 196 22.34 -4.72 -12.80
N PRO A 197 22.17 -4.87 -14.12
CA PRO A 197 21.60 -3.82 -14.95
C PRO A 197 20.13 -3.57 -14.62
N VAL A 198 19.40 -4.62 -14.30
CA VAL A 198 17.96 -4.60 -14.02
C VAL A 198 17.64 -5.46 -12.79
N VAL A 199 16.70 -5.01 -11.98
CA VAL A 199 16.14 -5.79 -10.87
C VAL A 199 14.62 -5.80 -10.97
N LEU A 200 14.05 -6.99 -11.04
CA LEU A 200 12.62 -7.24 -10.98
C LEU A 200 12.21 -7.44 -9.52
N HIS A 201 11.13 -6.82 -9.11
CA HIS A 201 10.52 -7.00 -7.80
C HIS A 201 9.03 -7.29 -7.97
N TYR A 202 8.54 -8.34 -7.32
CA TYR A 202 7.13 -8.69 -7.24
C TYR A 202 6.71 -8.84 -5.79
N GLU A 203 5.54 -8.34 -5.46
CA GLU A 203 4.92 -8.45 -4.14
C GLU A 203 3.41 -8.61 -4.31
N ALA A 204 2.82 -9.54 -3.56
CA ALA A 204 1.38 -9.73 -3.48
C ALA A 204 0.95 -9.85 -2.02
N SER A 205 -0.19 -9.28 -1.68
CA SER A 205 -0.80 -9.34 -0.35
C SER A 205 -2.31 -9.40 -0.43
N ALA A 206 -2.92 -10.04 0.56
CA ALA A 206 -4.37 -10.16 0.67
C ALA A 206 -4.79 -10.00 2.14
N PRO A 207 -5.88 -9.28 2.47
CA PRO A 207 -6.39 -9.19 3.83
C PRO A 207 -6.76 -10.56 4.39
N LEU A 208 -6.26 -10.88 5.58
CA LEU A 208 -6.61 -12.10 6.30
C LEU A 208 -7.74 -11.81 7.30
N PHE A 209 -7.55 -10.77 8.10
CA PHE A 209 -8.53 -10.25 9.04
C PHE A 209 -8.30 -8.77 9.29
N GLY A 210 -9.35 -8.09 9.80
CA GLY A 210 -9.26 -6.67 10.08
C GLY A 210 -10.53 -6.08 10.65
N LEU A 211 -10.60 -4.76 10.59
CA LEU A 211 -11.77 -3.96 10.97
C LEU A 211 -12.09 -3.01 9.82
N MET A 212 -13.36 -2.83 9.56
CA MET A 212 -13.85 -1.91 8.53
C MET A 212 -15.02 -1.08 9.08
N PHE A 213 -15.04 0.21 8.78
CA PHE A 213 -16.19 1.04 8.97
C PHE A 213 -17.14 0.89 7.77
N SER A 214 -18.39 0.61 8.02
CA SER A 214 -19.45 0.52 7.01
C SER A 214 -20.78 0.99 7.62
N PRO A 215 -21.52 1.88 6.94
CA PRO A 215 -22.91 2.12 7.30
C PRO A 215 -23.73 0.83 7.11
N ASN A 216 -24.89 0.75 7.74
CA ASN A 216 -25.85 -0.29 7.44
C ASN A 216 -26.67 0.07 6.19
N TYR A 217 -27.24 -0.93 5.54
CA TYR A 217 -28.14 -0.68 4.41
C TYR A 217 -29.30 0.25 4.84
N GLY A 218 -29.49 1.36 4.13
CA GLY A 218 -30.50 2.38 4.44
C GLY A 218 -30.16 3.33 5.57
N GLN A 219 -29.05 3.15 6.30
CA GLN A 219 -28.61 4.05 7.36
C GLN A 219 -27.95 5.30 6.77
N SER A 220 -28.34 6.48 7.23
CA SER A 220 -27.72 7.73 6.80
C SER A 220 -26.56 8.14 7.72
N TYR A 221 -25.60 8.91 7.18
CA TYR A 221 -24.54 9.52 7.99
C TYR A 221 -25.08 10.46 9.07
N TYR A 222 -26.24 11.09 8.84
CA TYR A 222 -26.93 11.89 9.84
C TYR A 222 -27.33 11.05 11.05
N GLU A 223 -27.86 9.84 10.83
CA GLU A 223 -28.22 8.92 11.92
C GLU A 223 -27.00 8.46 12.70
N ILE A 224 -25.91 8.16 12.00
CA ILE A 224 -24.67 7.74 12.64
C ILE A 224 -24.09 8.87 13.48
N PHE A 225 -23.89 10.05 12.92
CA PHE A 225 -23.08 11.09 13.55
C PHE A 225 -23.87 12.09 14.38
N ASN A 226 -25.12 12.43 14.00
CA ASN A 226 -25.92 13.38 14.75
C ASN A 226 -26.82 12.71 15.79
N ARG A 227 -27.35 11.53 15.49
CA ARG A 227 -28.17 10.78 16.45
C ARG A 227 -27.37 9.80 17.29
N GLY A 228 -26.10 9.57 16.96
CA GLY A 228 -25.23 8.66 17.69
C GLY A 228 -25.58 7.17 17.52
N ASN A 229 -26.26 6.83 16.43
CA ASN A 229 -26.59 5.44 16.12
C ASN A 229 -25.41 4.76 15.44
N TYR A 230 -24.50 4.20 16.24
CA TYR A 230 -23.29 3.50 15.77
C TYR A 230 -23.46 1.98 15.73
N ASP A 231 -24.68 1.50 15.67
CA ASP A 231 -24.95 0.07 15.70
C ASP A 231 -24.31 -0.64 14.50
N HIS A 232 -23.44 -1.61 14.80
CA HIS A 232 -22.74 -2.46 13.82
C HIS A 232 -21.95 -1.71 12.72
N ASN A 233 -21.55 -0.46 12.92
CA ASN A 233 -20.77 0.29 11.91
C ASN A 233 -19.27 -0.05 11.90
N CYS A 234 -18.72 -0.56 13.00
CA CYS A 234 -17.38 -1.08 13.07
C CYS A 234 -17.41 -2.61 12.99
N VAL A 235 -17.09 -3.16 11.83
CA VAL A 235 -17.31 -4.58 11.53
C VAL A 235 -15.98 -5.30 11.45
N PRO A 236 -15.78 -6.39 12.21
CA PRO A 236 -14.66 -7.30 11.99
C PRO A 236 -14.77 -7.95 10.61
N THR A 237 -13.67 -7.96 9.88
CA THR A 237 -13.60 -8.50 8.52
C THR A 237 -12.65 -9.67 8.43
N THR A 238 -12.94 -10.57 7.51
CA THR A 238 -12.14 -11.74 7.18
C THR A 238 -11.99 -11.87 5.66
N VAL A 239 -11.20 -12.81 5.18
CA VAL A 239 -11.09 -13.11 3.75
C VAL A 239 -12.44 -13.32 3.08
N GLY A 240 -13.43 -13.90 3.78
CA GLY A 240 -14.76 -14.13 3.23
C GLY A 240 -15.58 -12.87 3.03
N SER A 241 -15.48 -11.90 3.95
CA SER A 241 -16.21 -10.61 3.86
C SER A 241 -15.47 -9.55 3.04
N THR A 242 -14.13 -9.65 2.93
CA THR A 242 -13.28 -8.70 2.18
C THR A 242 -12.27 -9.45 1.29
N PRO A 243 -12.73 -10.23 0.29
CA PRO A 243 -11.85 -10.97 -0.61
C PRO A 243 -11.11 -10.00 -1.54
N SER A 244 -9.98 -9.49 -1.07
CA SER A 244 -9.20 -8.45 -1.75
C SER A 244 -7.80 -8.96 -2.06
N LEU A 245 -7.17 -8.39 -3.08
CA LEU A 245 -5.82 -8.69 -3.51
C LEU A 245 -5.11 -7.41 -3.93
N ARG A 246 -3.90 -7.22 -3.45
CA ARG A 246 -2.99 -6.20 -3.95
C ARG A 246 -1.75 -6.87 -4.52
N GLN A 247 -1.34 -6.46 -5.70
CA GLN A 247 -0.13 -6.95 -6.34
C GLN A 247 0.67 -5.79 -6.96
N MET A 248 1.97 -5.86 -6.79
CA MET A 248 2.91 -4.89 -7.33
C MET A 248 4.04 -5.60 -8.05
N LEU A 249 4.22 -5.30 -9.32
CA LEU A 249 5.33 -5.77 -10.14
C LEU A 249 6.14 -4.55 -10.57
N THR A 250 7.41 -4.48 -10.23
CA THR A 250 8.26 -3.34 -10.60
C THR A 250 9.59 -3.80 -11.18
N ILE A 251 10.11 -2.99 -12.10
CA ILE A 251 11.40 -3.18 -12.73
C ILE A 251 12.24 -1.94 -12.46
N ASP A 252 13.36 -2.13 -11.77
CA ASP A 252 14.38 -1.11 -11.57
C ASP A 252 15.46 -1.23 -12.63
N PHE A 253 15.77 -0.13 -13.28
CA PHE A 253 16.89 -0.04 -14.24
C PHE A 253 17.62 1.27 -14.08
N ARG A 254 18.89 1.29 -14.46
CA ARG A 254 19.71 2.49 -14.36
C ARG A 254 19.87 3.14 -15.73
N LEU A 255 19.43 4.41 -15.82
CA LEU A 255 19.64 5.25 -16.98
C LEU A 255 20.50 6.44 -16.56
N ALA A 256 21.66 6.60 -17.19
CA ALA A 256 22.68 7.58 -16.84
C ALA A 256 23.12 7.45 -15.36
N ARG A 257 22.82 8.44 -14.53
CA ARG A 257 23.16 8.47 -13.09
C ARG A 257 21.98 8.15 -12.18
N THR A 258 20.77 8.02 -12.75
CA THR A 258 19.52 7.83 -12.00
C THR A 258 19.02 6.40 -12.13
N THR A 259 18.51 5.84 -11.06
CA THR A 259 17.76 4.57 -11.09
C THR A 259 16.28 4.90 -11.26
N TRP A 260 15.70 4.37 -12.31
CA TRP A 260 14.29 4.47 -12.62
C TRP A 260 13.57 3.20 -12.20
N ARG A 261 12.32 3.34 -11.86
CA ARG A 261 11.39 2.24 -11.60
C ARG A 261 10.16 2.42 -12.47
N ILE A 262 9.83 1.40 -13.22
CA ILE A 262 8.55 1.27 -13.91
C ILE A 262 7.84 0.08 -13.28
N GLY A 263 6.53 0.15 -13.14
CA GLY A 263 5.80 -0.95 -12.54
C GLY A 263 4.32 -0.94 -12.83
N TYR A 264 3.72 -2.04 -12.49
CA TYR A 264 2.28 -2.26 -12.44
C TYR A 264 1.85 -2.39 -10.99
N LEU A 265 0.79 -1.70 -10.62
CA LEU A 265 0.12 -1.81 -9.34
C LEU A 265 -1.35 -2.16 -9.58
N GLY A 266 -1.73 -3.37 -9.19
CA GLY A 266 -3.10 -3.85 -9.21
C GLY A 266 -3.68 -3.88 -7.80
N THR A 267 -4.82 -3.23 -7.59
CA THR A 267 -5.58 -3.28 -6.35
C THR A 267 -7.00 -3.75 -6.65
N PHE A 268 -7.39 -4.86 -6.05
CA PHE A 268 -8.71 -5.47 -6.19
C PHE A 268 -9.34 -5.51 -4.81
N GLU A 269 -9.96 -4.40 -4.41
CA GLU A 269 -10.64 -4.30 -3.13
C GLU A 269 -12.10 -4.70 -3.32
N GLN A 270 -12.57 -5.61 -2.49
CA GLN A 270 -13.96 -6.04 -2.47
C GLN A 270 -14.41 -6.22 -1.03
N SER A 271 -15.64 -5.82 -0.74
CA SER A 271 -16.28 -6.09 0.54
C SER A 271 -17.77 -6.39 0.38
N GLN A 272 -18.25 -7.24 1.27
CA GLN A 272 -19.69 -7.50 1.47
C GLN A 272 -19.94 -7.48 2.97
N VAL A 273 -20.40 -6.33 3.47
CA VAL A 273 -20.53 -6.01 4.88
C VAL A 273 -21.81 -5.21 5.06
N ASN A 274 -22.58 -5.48 6.14
CA ASN A 274 -23.82 -4.77 6.47
C ASN A 274 -24.85 -4.74 5.33
N ASN A 275 -24.95 -5.85 4.56
CA ASN A 275 -25.77 -5.97 3.35
C ASN A 275 -25.38 -4.99 2.22
N LEU A 276 -24.23 -4.35 2.33
CA LEU A 276 -23.65 -3.51 1.29
C LEU A 276 -22.54 -4.24 0.56
N LYS A 277 -22.51 -4.08 -0.75
CA LYS A 277 -21.46 -4.61 -1.61
C LYS A 277 -20.66 -3.46 -2.19
N THR A 278 -19.35 -3.50 -1.97
CA THR A 278 -18.43 -2.50 -2.53
C THR A 278 -17.31 -3.22 -3.26
N HIS A 279 -16.92 -2.72 -4.43
CA HIS A 279 -15.65 -3.08 -5.04
C HIS A 279 -14.97 -1.88 -5.68
N ILE A 280 -13.65 -1.87 -5.59
CA ILE A 280 -12.76 -0.94 -6.29
C ILE A 280 -11.66 -1.78 -6.92
N TYR A 281 -11.69 -1.91 -8.23
CA TYR A 281 -10.68 -2.61 -9.00
C TYR A 281 -9.88 -1.61 -9.80
N THR A 282 -8.59 -1.55 -9.55
CA THR A 282 -7.71 -0.58 -10.21
C THR A 282 -6.49 -1.27 -10.78
N HIS A 283 -6.15 -0.90 -12.01
CA HIS A 283 -4.95 -1.32 -12.72
C HIS A 283 -4.15 -0.09 -13.09
N SER A 284 -3.01 0.14 -12.45
CA SER A 284 -2.22 1.35 -12.65
C SER A 284 -0.82 1.02 -13.17
N LEU A 285 -0.40 1.74 -14.20
CA LEU A 285 1.00 1.79 -14.64
C LEU A 285 1.69 2.92 -13.89
N MET A 286 2.83 2.60 -13.30
CA MET A 286 3.59 3.48 -12.42
C MET A 286 4.97 3.75 -13.00
N ILE A 287 5.45 4.98 -12.85
CA ILE A 287 6.83 5.35 -13.16
C ILE A 287 7.40 6.21 -12.04
N GLY A 288 8.67 6.06 -11.73
CA GLY A 288 9.30 6.84 -10.69
C GLY A 288 10.80 6.70 -10.61
N ILE A 289 11.36 7.31 -9.58
CA ILE A 289 12.79 7.30 -9.29
C ILE A 289 13.08 6.54 -8.01
N VAL A 290 14.24 5.88 -7.99
CA VAL A 290 14.70 5.10 -6.85
C VAL A 290 16.03 5.66 -6.37
N LYS A 291 16.08 5.99 -5.07
CA LYS A 291 17.33 6.33 -4.39
C LYS A 291 17.73 5.15 -3.51
N ARG A 292 18.96 4.69 -3.63
CA ARG A 292 19.53 3.59 -2.84
C ARG A 292 20.72 4.08 -2.05
N PHE A 293 20.66 3.90 -0.76
CA PHE A 293 21.73 4.25 0.17
C PHE A 293 22.29 2.96 0.75
N ARG A 294 23.59 2.81 0.65
CA ARG A 294 24.31 1.71 1.28
C ARG A 294 25.18 2.30 2.38
N THR A 295 24.87 1.96 3.61
CA THR A 295 25.66 2.34 4.77
C THR A 295 26.58 1.16 5.10
N VAL A 296 27.87 1.36 4.98
CA VAL A 296 28.90 0.44 5.45
C VAL A 296 29.68 1.23 6.49
N LYS A 297 29.83 0.72 7.70
CA LYS A 297 30.73 1.36 8.66
C LYS A 297 32.14 0.82 8.52
N GLN A 298 33.02 1.77 8.51
CA GLN A 298 34.45 1.56 8.80
C GLN A 298 34.66 1.14 10.23
#